data_6eba5342e3afc1c1432d9d3f9d8f07e9
#
_entry.id   6eba5342e3afc1c1432d9d3f9d8f07e9
#
_cell.length_a   1.000
_cell.length_b   1.000
_cell.length_c   1.000
_cell.angle_alpha   90.00
_cell.angle_beta   90.00
_cell.angle_gamma   90.00
#
_symmetry.space_group_name_H-M   'P 1'
#
loop_
_entity.id
_entity.type
_entity.pdbx_description
1 polymer ?
#
loop_
_entity_poly.entity_id
_entity_poly.type
_entity_poly.pdbx_seq_one_letter_code
_entity_poly.pdbx_strand_id
1 'polypeptide(L)'
;MNHYLEYDESDDGKYGVCVHCGSRNLGLKVFSYWNNIAKSMTVSKEEMRLLTDEVKSKNKDKRKLNEEIKAAKEEYLKDKIPGFINGSNLIGYLIDVCLAQTYAKINHMVIHSQIEDIYKKLSDGGKKYDEIYTTHNYIDYDFKALSGTPNMMIRKGAIRAYSGERCIIPFNMKEGISICEGKSNEDWNFTAPHGCGRCLSRTKAHQQLNVEDFKTEMAAAGVYTTTADASTLDEAPEAYKPYQEIVKLIEPTVDILYFMKPKINIKAAE
;
A
#
# COMPACT_ATOMS: atom_id res chain seq x y z
N MET A 1 6.23 -3.14 -0.82
CA MET A 1 5.35 -1.96 -1.00
C MET A 1 5.76 -1.29 -2.30
N ASN A 2 4.87 -1.21 -3.28
CA ASN A 2 5.20 -0.72 -4.61
C ASN A 2 5.28 0.78 -4.63
N HIS A 3 6.47 1.31 -4.88
CA HIS A 3 6.63 2.72 -5.19
C HIS A 3 6.76 2.85 -6.70
N TYR A 4 5.97 3.75 -7.28
CA TYR A 4 6.04 3.98 -8.71
C TYR A 4 5.73 5.44 -9.05
N LEU A 5 6.19 5.80 -10.23
CA LEU A 5 5.82 6.98 -10.97
C LEU A 5 5.23 6.53 -12.30
N GLU A 6 4.04 7.05 -12.61
CA GLU A 6 3.32 6.72 -13.85
C GLU A 6 2.91 8.01 -14.53
N TYR A 7 3.12 8.08 -15.84
CA TYR A 7 2.62 9.13 -16.70
C TYR A 7 1.56 8.55 -17.60
N ASP A 8 0.35 9.08 -17.50
CA ASP A 8 -0.86 8.53 -18.04
C ASP A 8 -1.53 9.48 -19.01
N GLU A 9 -2.31 8.91 -19.94
CA GLU A 9 -3.17 9.61 -20.88
C GLU A 9 -4.59 9.06 -20.80
N SER A 10 -5.57 9.96 -20.71
CA SER A 10 -7.00 9.61 -20.82
C SER A 10 -7.45 9.55 -22.27
N ASP A 11 -8.57 8.89 -22.54
CA ASP A 11 -9.14 8.77 -23.88
C ASP A 11 -9.55 10.12 -24.50
N ASP A 12 -9.78 11.16 -23.66
CA ASP A 12 -10.05 12.54 -24.11
C ASP A 12 -8.78 13.42 -24.22
N GLY A 13 -7.60 12.82 -24.17
CA GLY A 13 -6.32 13.47 -24.39
C GLY A 13 -5.79 14.31 -23.22
N LYS A 14 -6.29 14.08 -22.00
CA LYS A 14 -5.70 14.65 -20.79
C LYS A 14 -4.53 13.81 -20.32
N TYR A 15 -3.52 14.47 -19.80
CA TYR A 15 -2.34 13.83 -19.24
C TYR A 15 -2.29 13.99 -17.74
N GLY A 16 -1.77 12.99 -17.05
CA GLY A 16 -1.59 12.99 -15.62
C GLY A 16 -0.30 12.31 -15.18
N VAL A 17 0.16 12.68 -13.98
CA VAL A 17 1.25 11.96 -13.33
C VAL A 17 0.73 11.37 -12.02
N CYS A 18 0.80 10.06 -11.90
CA CYS A 18 0.48 9.34 -10.68
C CYS A 18 1.76 8.95 -9.92
N VAL A 19 1.81 9.29 -8.64
CA VAL A 19 2.92 8.92 -7.75
C VAL A 19 2.39 8.07 -6.62
N HIS A 20 2.88 6.84 -6.53
CA HIS A 20 2.61 5.96 -5.40
C HIS A 20 3.82 5.87 -4.49
N CYS A 21 3.72 6.51 -3.35
CA CYS A 21 4.77 6.52 -2.33
C CYS A 21 4.13 6.51 -0.93
N GLY A 22 4.96 6.53 0.11
CA GLY A 22 4.46 6.50 1.49
C GLY A 22 5.44 7.13 2.47
N SER A 23 5.29 6.81 3.74
CA SER A 23 6.11 7.32 4.85
C SER A 23 7.52 6.72 4.92
N ARG A 24 7.88 5.84 3.97
CA ARG A 24 9.21 5.24 3.83
C ARG A 24 9.73 4.64 5.15
N ASN A 25 11.03 4.82 5.41
CA ASN A 25 11.68 4.30 6.62
C ASN A 25 11.11 4.86 7.93
N LEU A 26 10.55 6.09 7.92
CA LEU A 26 9.92 6.67 9.10
C LEU A 26 8.75 5.81 9.58
N GLY A 27 7.82 5.47 8.69
CA GLY A 27 6.67 4.63 9.04
C GLY A 27 7.08 3.21 9.46
N LEU A 28 8.13 2.64 8.86
CA LEU A 28 8.67 1.36 9.29
C LEU A 28 9.22 1.42 10.74
N LYS A 29 9.93 2.49 11.09
CA LYS A 29 10.44 2.71 12.45
C LYS A 29 9.30 2.89 13.45
N VAL A 30 8.30 3.70 13.13
CA VAL A 30 7.09 3.88 13.95
C VAL A 30 6.40 2.55 14.18
N PHE A 31 6.14 1.79 13.11
CA PHE A 31 5.54 0.45 13.22
C PHE A 31 6.36 -0.48 14.10
N SER A 32 7.67 -0.58 13.87
CA SER A 32 8.54 -1.49 14.60
C SER A 32 8.59 -1.15 16.11
N TYR A 33 8.66 0.14 16.44
CA TYR A 33 8.67 0.60 17.81
C TYR A 33 7.39 0.20 18.56
N TRP A 34 6.22 0.57 18.03
CA TRP A 34 4.95 0.31 18.67
C TRP A 34 4.54 -1.16 18.66
N ASN A 35 4.91 -1.91 17.62
CA ASN A 35 4.71 -3.35 17.58
C ASN A 35 5.54 -4.08 18.67
N ASN A 36 6.75 -3.62 18.95
CA ASN A 36 7.55 -4.17 20.04
C ASN A 36 6.94 -3.86 21.42
N ILE A 37 6.40 -2.65 21.62
CA ILE A 37 5.68 -2.31 22.85
C ILE A 37 4.44 -3.20 23.00
N ALA A 38 3.61 -3.32 21.96
CA ALA A 38 2.41 -4.16 21.98
C ALA A 38 2.75 -5.62 22.34
N LYS A 39 3.79 -6.18 21.70
CA LYS A 39 4.26 -7.53 22.03
C LYS A 39 4.74 -7.68 23.47
N SER A 40 5.42 -6.68 24.01
CA SER A 40 5.92 -6.72 25.40
C SER A 40 4.78 -6.64 26.44
N MET A 41 3.62 -6.15 26.06
CA MET A 41 2.42 -6.15 26.93
C MET A 41 1.70 -7.49 26.96
N THR A 42 1.94 -8.35 25.97
CA THR A 42 1.34 -9.68 25.88
C THR A 42 2.18 -10.74 26.59
N VAL A 43 3.50 -10.65 26.40
CA VAL A 43 4.48 -11.60 26.94
C VAL A 43 5.73 -10.83 27.38
N SER A 44 6.16 -11.03 28.60
CA SER A 44 7.33 -10.34 29.14
C SER A 44 8.62 -10.81 28.43
N LYS A 45 9.63 -9.94 28.40
CA LYS A 45 10.95 -10.31 27.89
C LYS A 45 11.56 -11.48 28.68
N GLU A 46 11.23 -11.58 29.97
CA GLU A 46 11.73 -12.62 30.84
C GLU A 46 11.12 -13.98 30.50
N GLU A 47 9.79 -14.07 30.27
CA GLU A 47 9.12 -15.29 29.81
C GLU A 47 9.74 -15.78 28.49
N MET A 48 9.97 -14.89 27.53
CA MET A 48 10.58 -15.25 26.25
C MET A 48 12.05 -15.67 26.38
N ARG A 49 12.77 -15.12 27.36
CA ARG A 49 14.14 -15.55 27.69
C ARG A 49 14.13 -16.96 28.29
N LEU A 50 13.30 -17.19 29.29
CA LEU A 50 13.17 -18.49 29.93
C LEU A 50 12.81 -19.58 28.92
N LEU A 51 11.82 -19.35 28.04
CA LEU A 51 11.48 -20.28 26.97
C LEU A 51 12.66 -20.54 26.03
N THR A 52 13.41 -19.51 25.68
CA THR A 52 14.58 -19.63 24.81
C THR A 52 15.69 -20.46 25.50
N ASP A 53 15.94 -20.21 26.78
CA ASP A 53 16.95 -20.92 27.54
C ASP A 53 16.58 -22.38 27.81
N GLU A 54 15.27 -22.66 27.97
CA GLU A 54 14.74 -24.01 28.04
C GLU A 54 14.99 -24.79 26.75
N VAL A 55 14.67 -24.22 25.59
CA VAL A 55 14.93 -24.85 24.28
C VAL A 55 16.43 -25.10 24.09
N LYS A 56 17.28 -24.14 24.44
CA LYS A 56 18.74 -24.29 24.36
C LYS A 56 19.27 -25.43 25.27
N SER A 57 18.68 -25.59 26.44
CA SER A 57 19.11 -26.62 27.38
C SER A 57 18.78 -28.04 26.89
N LYS A 58 17.66 -28.18 26.14
CA LYS A 58 17.18 -29.44 25.59
C LYS A 58 17.86 -29.85 24.30
N ASN A 59 18.46 -28.90 23.57
CA ASN A 59 18.98 -29.09 22.22
C ASN A 59 20.49 -28.87 22.15
N LYS A 60 21.24 -29.91 21.76
CA LYS A 60 22.70 -29.86 21.58
C LYS A 60 23.11 -29.56 20.13
N ASP A 61 22.21 -29.67 19.17
CA ASP A 61 22.51 -29.42 17.74
C ASP A 61 22.30 -27.96 17.39
N LYS A 62 23.41 -27.22 17.26
CA LYS A 62 23.39 -25.78 16.92
C LYS A 62 22.78 -25.45 15.54
N ARG A 63 22.70 -26.43 14.62
CA ARG A 63 22.19 -26.18 13.25
C ARG A 63 20.68 -26.01 13.22
N LYS A 64 19.95 -26.73 14.07
CA LYS A 64 18.48 -26.67 14.14
C LYS A 64 17.98 -25.78 15.27
N LEU A 65 18.85 -25.30 16.13
CA LEU A 65 18.50 -24.58 17.35
C LEU A 65 17.65 -23.31 17.06
N ASN A 66 17.99 -22.57 16.02
CA ASN A 66 17.23 -21.35 15.66
C ASN A 66 15.83 -21.65 15.17
N GLU A 67 15.65 -22.74 14.41
CA GLU A 67 14.32 -23.17 13.92
C GLU A 67 13.47 -23.66 15.09
N GLU A 68 14.05 -24.42 16.02
CA GLU A 68 13.35 -24.92 17.19
C GLU A 68 12.98 -23.81 18.19
N ILE A 69 13.86 -22.82 18.39
CA ILE A 69 13.51 -21.63 19.18
C ILE A 69 12.35 -20.87 18.51
N LYS A 70 12.37 -20.76 17.19
CA LYS A 70 11.29 -20.10 16.45
C LYS A 70 9.97 -20.86 16.60
N ALA A 71 9.98 -22.17 16.39
CA ALA A 71 8.80 -23.02 16.53
C ALA A 71 8.23 -23.00 17.96
N ALA A 72 9.10 -23.11 18.98
CA ALA A 72 8.68 -23.03 20.38
C ALA A 72 8.04 -21.68 20.73
N LYS A 73 8.57 -20.57 20.17
CA LYS A 73 8.00 -19.23 20.35
C LYS A 73 6.64 -19.10 19.64
N GLU A 74 6.52 -19.62 18.43
CA GLU A 74 5.26 -19.62 17.68
C GLU A 74 4.18 -20.41 18.42
N GLU A 75 4.50 -21.60 18.92
CA GLU A 75 3.57 -22.42 19.70
C GLU A 75 3.18 -21.75 21.02
N TYR A 76 4.14 -21.18 21.76
CA TYR A 76 3.87 -20.46 23.01
C TYR A 76 2.95 -19.25 22.81
N LEU A 77 3.04 -18.57 21.67
CA LEU A 77 2.25 -17.39 21.35
C LEU A 77 0.86 -17.73 20.79
N LYS A 78 0.62 -18.96 20.38
CA LYS A 78 -0.60 -19.39 19.68
C LYS A 78 -1.88 -19.14 20.48
N ASP A 79 -1.84 -19.36 21.80
CA ASP A 79 -2.96 -19.20 22.71
C ASP A 79 -2.92 -17.87 23.48
N LYS A 80 -1.96 -16.99 23.17
CA LYS A 80 -1.85 -15.69 23.83
C LYS A 80 -2.72 -14.65 23.12
N ILE A 81 -3.26 -13.72 23.91
CA ILE A 81 -3.97 -12.55 23.37
C ILE A 81 -3.01 -11.78 22.48
N PRO A 82 -3.41 -11.37 21.25
CA PRO A 82 -2.58 -10.54 20.40
C PRO A 82 -2.09 -9.29 21.13
N GLY A 83 -0.87 -8.87 20.82
CA GLY A 83 -0.28 -7.66 21.41
C GLY A 83 -1.16 -6.44 21.17
N PHE A 84 -1.34 -5.62 22.20
CA PHE A 84 -2.13 -4.41 22.14
C PHE A 84 -1.41 -3.26 22.88
N ILE A 85 -1.86 -2.03 22.64
CA ILE A 85 -1.41 -0.84 23.34
C ILE A 85 -2.63 -0.09 23.91
N ASN A 86 -2.46 0.55 25.08
CA ASN A 86 -3.51 1.32 25.73
C ASN A 86 -2.92 2.54 26.46
N GLY A 87 -3.78 3.33 27.08
CA GLY A 87 -3.39 4.49 27.90
C GLY A 87 -2.48 5.47 27.17
N SER A 88 -1.42 5.91 27.80
CA SER A 88 -0.44 6.84 27.22
C SER A 88 0.28 6.29 26.01
N ASN A 89 0.49 4.96 25.93
CA ASN A 89 1.09 4.31 24.78
C ASN A 89 0.19 4.43 23.53
N LEU A 90 -1.14 4.29 23.70
CA LEU A 90 -2.08 4.49 22.60
C LEU A 90 -2.02 5.92 22.07
N ILE A 91 -1.99 6.91 22.97
CA ILE A 91 -1.88 8.33 22.60
C ILE A 91 -0.58 8.58 21.82
N GLY A 92 0.55 8.10 22.32
CA GLY A 92 1.85 8.21 21.64
C GLY A 92 1.83 7.55 20.24
N TYR A 93 1.26 6.36 20.12
CA TYR A 93 1.07 5.69 18.83
C TYR A 93 0.25 6.52 17.84
N LEU A 94 -0.87 7.07 18.26
CA LEU A 94 -1.72 7.88 17.39
C LEU A 94 -1.01 9.15 16.91
N ILE A 95 -0.22 9.79 17.77
CA ILE A 95 0.61 10.95 17.41
C ILE A 95 1.66 10.55 16.36
N ASP A 96 2.41 9.49 16.60
CA ASP A 96 3.45 9.03 15.69
C ASP A 96 2.91 8.58 14.34
N VAL A 97 1.73 7.94 14.32
CA VAL A 97 1.04 7.60 13.06
C VAL A 97 0.61 8.85 12.31
N CYS A 98 0.07 9.86 13.01
CA CYS A 98 -0.29 11.15 12.40
C CYS A 98 0.94 11.83 11.78
N LEU A 99 2.08 11.85 12.48
CA LEU A 99 3.34 12.35 11.94
C LEU A 99 3.80 11.59 10.70
N ALA A 100 3.71 10.25 10.72
CA ALA A 100 4.08 9.41 9.58
C ALA A 100 3.15 9.64 8.36
N GLN A 101 1.85 9.85 8.58
CA GLN A 101 0.88 10.19 7.54
C GLN A 101 1.16 11.58 6.94
N THR A 102 1.46 12.56 7.80
CA THR A 102 1.84 13.91 7.38
C THR A 102 3.13 13.90 6.56
N TYR A 103 4.14 13.14 7.02
CA TYR A 103 5.38 12.96 6.27
C TYR A 103 5.13 12.36 4.88
N ALA A 104 4.27 11.33 4.78
CA ALA A 104 3.93 10.72 3.51
C ALA A 104 3.29 11.74 2.54
N LYS A 105 2.38 12.59 3.04
CA LYS A 105 1.76 13.65 2.25
C LYS A 105 2.78 14.67 1.75
N ILE A 106 3.67 15.13 2.63
CA ILE A 106 4.74 16.07 2.26
C ILE A 106 5.69 15.44 1.24
N ASN A 107 6.05 14.16 1.42
CA ASN A 107 6.90 13.44 0.47
C ASN A 107 6.27 13.42 -0.93
N HIS A 108 4.96 13.15 -1.05
CA HIS A 108 4.23 13.24 -2.32
C HIS A 108 4.28 14.65 -2.91
N MET A 109 4.03 15.68 -2.10
CA MET A 109 4.07 17.08 -2.56
C MET A 109 5.44 17.46 -3.11
N VAL A 110 6.53 17.04 -2.46
CA VAL A 110 7.90 17.29 -2.92
C VAL A 110 8.17 16.58 -4.25
N ILE A 111 7.78 15.31 -4.39
CA ILE A 111 7.94 14.56 -5.63
C ILE A 111 7.17 15.23 -6.76
N HIS A 112 5.91 15.58 -6.54
CA HIS A 112 5.08 16.27 -7.53
C HIS A 112 5.66 17.63 -7.93
N SER A 113 6.16 18.42 -6.99
CA SER A 113 6.83 19.70 -7.29
C SER A 113 8.04 19.53 -8.21
N GLN A 114 8.86 18.51 -7.96
CA GLN A 114 10.01 18.22 -8.83
C GLN A 114 9.58 17.81 -10.24
N ILE A 115 8.52 17.01 -10.37
CA ILE A 115 7.98 16.61 -11.66
C ILE A 115 7.39 17.81 -12.39
N GLU A 116 6.66 18.68 -11.69
CA GLU A 116 6.10 19.91 -12.25
C GLU A 116 7.20 20.85 -12.77
N ASP A 117 8.31 20.97 -12.06
CA ASP A 117 9.47 21.76 -12.50
C ASP A 117 10.15 21.19 -13.76
N ILE A 118 10.21 19.85 -13.87
CA ILE A 118 10.69 19.18 -15.09
C ILE A 118 9.72 19.45 -16.25
N TYR A 119 8.43 19.26 -16.01
CA TYR A 119 7.40 19.49 -17.01
C TYR A 119 7.43 20.93 -17.56
N LYS A 120 7.54 21.93 -16.68
CA LYS A 120 7.66 23.36 -17.07
C LYS A 120 8.88 23.66 -17.94
N LYS A 121 9.98 22.90 -17.76
CA LYS A 121 11.19 23.04 -18.59
C LYS A 121 11.05 22.38 -19.97
N LEU A 122 10.23 21.35 -20.10
CA LEU A 122 10.08 20.56 -21.31
C LEU A 122 8.85 20.95 -22.14
N SER A 123 7.92 21.68 -21.57
CA SER A 123 6.70 22.13 -22.23
C SER A 123 6.59 23.66 -22.22
N ASP A 124 5.92 24.22 -23.21
CA ASP A 124 5.67 25.67 -23.32
C ASP A 124 4.66 26.19 -22.26
N GLY A 125 4.68 25.63 -21.04
CA GLY A 125 3.88 26.11 -19.91
C GLY A 125 2.46 25.55 -19.88
N GLY A 126 2.31 24.25 -20.03
CA GLY A 126 1.02 23.56 -19.87
C GLY A 126 0.33 23.91 -18.55
N LYS A 127 -0.98 24.07 -18.59
CA LYS A 127 -1.78 24.49 -17.45
C LYS A 127 -2.09 23.29 -16.54
N LYS A 128 -1.78 23.40 -15.25
CA LYS A 128 -2.24 22.44 -14.25
C LYS A 128 -3.73 22.61 -14.05
N TYR A 129 -4.50 21.52 -14.17
CA TYR A 129 -5.94 21.55 -14.03
C TYR A 129 -6.40 21.04 -12.66
N ASP A 130 -5.71 20.04 -12.09
CA ASP A 130 -6.23 19.34 -10.93
C ASP A 130 -5.17 18.57 -10.16
N GLU A 131 -5.47 18.26 -8.90
CA GLU A 131 -4.65 17.43 -8.03
C GLU A 131 -5.56 16.55 -7.17
N ILE A 132 -5.34 15.23 -7.20
CA ILE A 132 -6.08 14.26 -6.42
C ILE A 132 -5.10 13.55 -5.50
N TYR A 133 -5.42 13.51 -4.20
CA TYR A 133 -4.63 12.83 -3.20
C TYR A 133 -5.44 11.70 -2.57
N THR A 134 -4.95 10.47 -2.70
CA THR A 134 -5.63 9.27 -2.18
C THR A 134 -4.70 8.54 -1.22
N THR A 135 -5.21 8.18 -0.04
CA THR A 135 -4.48 7.41 0.97
C THR A 135 -5.18 6.08 1.23
N HIS A 136 -4.42 4.98 1.35
CA HIS A 136 -4.99 3.63 1.46
C HIS A 136 -4.48 2.78 2.63
N ASN A 137 -3.51 3.27 3.40
CA ASN A 137 -3.00 2.63 4.62
C ASN A 137 -2.82 3.70 5.69
N TYR A 138 -3.88 3.98 6.46
CA TYR A 138 -3.88 5.10 7.40
C TYR A 138 -4.95 4.95 8.46
N ILE A 139 -4.87 5.79 9.48
CA ILE A 139 -5.96 6.03 10.43
C ILE A 139 -6.73 7.26 9.94
N ASP A 140 -8.00 7.05 9.59
CA ASP A 140 -8.94 8.11 9.23
C ASP A 140 -9.52 8.68 10.53
N TYR A 141 -9.04 9.86 10.92
CA TYR A 141 -9.48 10.53 12.15
C TYR A 141 -10.80 11.29 11.97
N ASP A 142 -11.23 11.50 10.72
CA ASP A 142 -12.46 12.21 10.38
C ASP A 142 -13.64 11.25 10.14
N PHE A 143 -13.46 9.96 10.43
CA PHE A 143 -14.52 8.99 10.24
C PHE A 143 -15.70 9.30 11.17
N LYS A 144 -16.86 9.57 10.56
CA LYS A 144 -18.12 9.71 11.26
C LYS A 144 -18.88 8.41 11.21
N ALA A 145 -19.07 7.78 12.36
CA ALA A 145 -19.95 6.62 12.44
C ALA A 145 -21.38 7.01 12.07
N LEU A 146 -22.18 6.04 11.64
CA LEU A 146 -23.63 6.20 11.36
C LEU A 146 -24.39 6.83 12.53
N SER A 147 -23.91 6.68 13.76
CA SER A 147 -24.45 7.28 14.98
C SER A 147 -24.20 8.79 15.11
N GLY A 148 -23.46 9.40 14.19
CA GLY A 148 -23.08 10.82 14.27
C GLY A 148 -21.97 11.15 15.26
N THR A 149 -21.43 10.16 15.99
CA THR A 149 -20.27 10.34 16.86
C THR A 149 -18.97 10.26 16.07
N PRO A 150 -18.01 11.18 16.31
CA PRO A 150 -16.70 11.08 15.70
C PRO A 150 -16.02 9.77 16.10
N ASN A 151 -15.54 9.02 15.15
CA ASN A 151 -14.80 7.78 15.34
C ASN A 151 -13.56 7.76 14.48
N MET A 152 -12.62 6.88 14.82
CA MET A 152 -11.46 6.59 14.00
C MET A 152 -11.70 5.33 13.20
N MET A 153 -11.34 5.36 11.91
CA MET A 153 -11.36 4.18 11.04
C MET A 153 -9.94 3.82 10.62
N ILE A 154 -9.55 2.58 10.83
CA ILE A 154 -8.29 2.05 10.29
C ILE A 154 -8.55 1.51 8.89
N ARG A 155 -7.93 2.12 7.89
CA ARG A 155 -8.01 1.69 6.50
C ARG A 155 -6.70 1.00 6.10
N LYS A 156 -6.80 -0.23 5.60
CA LYS A 156 -5.65 -1.04 5.17
C LYS A 156 -5.93 -1.65 3.80
N GLY A 157 -5.22 -1.17 2.77
CA GLY A 157 -5.52 -1.54 1.40
C GLY A 157 -6.90 -1.08 0.94
N ALA A 158 -7.37 0.03 1.49
CA ALA A 158 -8.71 0.56 1.30
C ALA A 158 -8.67 2.09 1.37
N ILE A 159 -9.44 2.74 0.53
CA ILE A 159 -9.50 4.20 0.41
C ILE A 159 -10.85 4.72 0.90
N ARG A 160 -10.88 5.98 1.34
CA ARG A 160 -12.12 6.69 1.64
C ARG A 160 -12.85 7.00 0.32
N ALA A 161 -14.16 6.84 0.32
CA ALA A 161 -15.02 7.03 -0.84
C ALA A 161 -16.31 7.77 -0.48
N TYR A 162 -16.18 8.96 0.12
CA TYR A 162 -17.32 9.83 0.40
C TYR A 162 -17.84 10.48 -0.88
N SER A 163 -19.14 10.72 -0.92
CA SER A 163 -19.80 11.42 -2.05
C SER A 163 -19.15 12.79 -2.28
N GLY A 164 -18.83 13.07 -3.54
CA GLY A 164 -18.12 14.28 -3.95
C GLY A 164 -16.59 14.23 -3.74
N GLU A 165 -16.04 13.19 -3.11
CA GLU A 165 -14.59 13.00 -3.00
C GLU A 165 -14.05 12.23 -4.20
N ARG A 166 -13.08 12.82 -4.90
CA ARG A 166 -12.37 12.10 -5.95
C ARG A 166 -11.25 11.26 -5.38
N CYS A 167 -11.08 10.09 -5.97
CA CYS A 167 -10.05 9.13 -5.58
C CYS A 167 -9.46 8.42 -6.80
N ILE A 168 -8.30 7.80 -6.58
CA ILE A 168 -7.55 7.09 -7.60
C ILE A 168 -7.57 5.60 -7.24
N ILE A 169 -7.93 4.75 -8.20
CA ILE A 169 -7.85 3.29 -8.06
C ILE A 169 -6.90 2.76 -9.14
N PRO A 170 -5.65 2.42 -8.79
CA PRO A 170 -4.69 1.83 -9.72
C PRO A 170 -5.00 0.35 -9.97
N PHE A 171 -4.77 -0.12 -11.19
CA PHE A 171 -4.91 -1.52 -11.57
C PHE A 171 -3.55 -2.23 -11.60
N ASN A 172 -2.79 -2.04 -12.68
CA ASN A 172 -1.44 -2.57 -12.86
C ASN A 172 -0.67 -1.71 -13.87
N MET A 173 0.59 -2.05 -14.16
CA MET A 173 1.48 -1.29 -15.06
C MET A 173 0.97 -1.17 -16.51
N LYS A 174 0.07 -2.04 -16.94
CA LYS A 174 -0.49 -2.06 -18.30
C LYS A 174 -1.81 -1.33 -18.40
N GLU A 175 -2.67 -1.52 -17.39
CA GLU A 175 -4.03 -1.01 -17.41
C GLU A 175 -4.17 0.40 -16.80
N GLY A 176 -3.15 0.85 -16.03
CA GLY A 176 -3.10 2.18 -15.45
C GLY A 176 -4.03 2.37 -14.27
N ILE A 177 -4.72 3.51 -14.26
CA ILE A 177 -5.55 3.95 -13.13
C ILE A 177 -6.95 4.35 -13.58
N SER A 178 -7.90 4.32 -12.65
CA SER A 178 -9.18 5.04 -12.80
C SER A 178 -9.25 6.22 -11.85
N ILE A 179 -9.81 7.32 -12.33
CA ILE A 179 -10.23 8.45 -11.53
C ILE A 179 -11.70 8.26 -11.21
N CYS A 180 -12.03 8.25 -9.93
CA CYS A 180 -13.35 7.91 -9.43
C CYS A 180 -13.88 8.98 -8.49
N GLU A 181 -15.19 8.97 -8.28
CA GLU A 181 -15.87 9.73 -7.23
C GLU A 181 -16.59 8.75 -6.29
N GLY A 182 -16.45 8.97 -4.99
CA GLY A 182 -17.06 8.14 -3.95
C GLY A 182 -18.58 8.26 -3.91
N LYS A 183 -19.26 7.18 -3.52
CA LYS A 183 -20.73 7.09 -3.37
C LYS A 183 -21.21 7.15 -1.92
N SER A 184 -20.35 7.25 -0.94
CA SER A 184 -20.71 7.17 0.50
C SER A 184 -21.51 5.92 0.85
N ASN A 185 -21.19 4.77 0.29
CA ASN A 185 -21.91 3.53 0.57
C ASN A 185 -21.62 3.02 1.99
N GLU A 186 -22.66 3.01 2.83
CA GLU A 186 -22.59 2.64 4.24
C GLU A 186 -22.30 1.15 4.45
N ASP A 187 -22.82 0.27 3.60
CA ASP A 187 -22.59 -1.16 3.64
C ASP A 187 -21.10 -1.51 3.45
N TRP A 188 -20.34 -0.58 2.84
CA TRP A 188 -18.91 -0.68 2.62
C TRP A 188 -18.10 0.27 3.53
N ASN A 189 -18.67 0.73 4.64
CA ASN A 189 -18.02 1.67 5.55
C ASN A 189 -17.44 2.90 4.83
N PHE A 190 -18.14 3.43 3.83
CA PHE A 190 -17.70 4.58 3.02
C PHE A 190 -16.33 4.35 2.38
N THR A 191 -16.07 3.13 1.91
CA THR A 191 -14.75 2.66 1.49
C THR A 191 -14.80 2.09 0.08
N ALA A 192 -13.74 2.30 -0.70
CA ALA A 192 -13.47 1.60 -1.95
C ALA A 192 -12.11 0.85 -1.87
N PRO A 193 -11.85 -0.13 -2.73
CA PRO A 193 -10.56 -0.79 -2.80
C PRO A 193 -9.48 0.18 -3.29
N HIS A 194 -8.25 -0.03 -2.85
CA HIS A 194 -7.11 0.80 -3.23
C HIS A 194 -6.43 0.36 -4.53
N GLY A 195 -6.95 -0.65 -5.20
CA GLY A 195 -6.35 -1.21 -6.40
C GLY A 195 -6.93 -2.57 -6.78
N CYS A 196 -6.35 -3.16 -7.81
CA CYS A 196 -6.85 -4.38 -8.43
C CYS A 196 -6.74 -5.63 -7.54
N GLY A 197 -5.80 -5.63 -6.60
CA GLY A 197 -5.45 -6.84 -5.84
C GLY A 197 -4.68 -7.86 -6.70
N ARG A 198 -3.97 -8.74 -6.02
CA ARG A 198 -3.09 -9.73 -6.67
C ARG A 198 -3.78 -11.09 -6.74
N CYS A 199 -3.57 -11.82 -7.84
CA CYS A 199 -3.89 -13.25 -7.95
C CYS A 199 -2.68 -14.12 -7.57
N LEU A 200 -1.44 -13.61 -7.71
CA LEU A 200 -0.22 -14.28 -7.28
C LEU A 200 0.42 -13.56 -6.09
N SER A 201 0.93 -14.33 -5.12
CA SER A 201 1.84 -13.76 -4.12
C SER A 201 3.15 -13.34 -4.80
N ARG A 202 3.91 -12.41 -4.19
CA ARG A 202 5.21 -11.98 -4.73
C ARG A 202 6.12 -13.15 -5.03
N THR A 203 6.28 -14.07 -4.08
CA THR A 203 7.10 -15.27 -4.26
C THR A 203 6.62 -16.14 -5.42
N LYS A 204 5.30 -16.35 -5.55
CA LYS A 204 4.77 -17.13 -6.68
C LYS A 204 4.97 -16.42 -8.02
N ALA A 205 4.82 -15.11 -8.08
CA ALA A 205 5.07 -14.35 -9.29
C ALA A 205 6.53 -14.53 -9.77
N HIS A 206 7.51 -14.37 -8.87
CA HIS A 206 8.92 -14.63 -9.20
C HIS A 206 9.21 -16.08 -9.62
N GLN A 207 8.42 -17.06 -9.18
CA GLN A 207 8.57 -18.47 -9.54
C GLN A 207 7.89 -18.85 -10.85
N GLN A 208 6.81 -18.18 -11.21
CA GLN A 208 5.90 -18.60 -12.29
C GLN A 208 5.95 -17.69 -13.51
N LEU A 209 6.31 -16.42 -13.36
CA LEU A 209 6.32 -15.46 -14.45
C LEU A 209 7.71 -15.37 -15.08
N ASN A 210 7.74 -14.88 -16.33
CA ASN A 210 8.94 -14.75 -17.14
C ASN A 210 9.22 -13.28 -17.45
N VAL A 211 10.48 -12.85 -17.36
CA VAL A 211 10.89 -11.46 -17.61
C VAL A 211 10.69 -11.04 -19.06
N GLU A 212 10.95 -11.94 -20.02
CA GLU A 212 10.81 -11.61 -21.44
C GLU A 212 9.33 -11.49 -21.86
N ASP A 213 8.45 -12.31 -21.26
CA ASP A 213 7.00 -12.20 -21.45
C ASP A 213 6.50 -10.88 -20.86
N PHE A 214 6.95 -10.50 -19.65
CA PHE A 214 6.65 -9.22 -19.02
C PHE A 214 7.07 -8.04 -19.91
N LYS A 215 8.32 -8.02 -20.41
CA LYS A 215 8.79 -6.98 -21.34
C LYS A 215 7.96 -6.90 -22.61
N THR A 216 7.65 -8.06 -23.17
CA THR A 216 6.86 -8.17 -24.41
C THR A 216 5.45 -7.62 -24.20
N GLU A 217 4.81 -7.96 -23.08
CA GLU A 217 3.49 -7.46 -22.73
C GLU A 217 3.47 -5.94 -22.54
N MET A 218 4.46 -5.37 -21.84
CA MET A 218 4.57 -3.92 -21.65
C MET A 218 4.80 -3.20 -22.98
N ALA A 219 5.67 -3.75 -23.84
CA ALA A 219 5.92 -3.18 -25.17
C ALA A 219 4.67 -3.27 -26.08
N ALA A 220 3.95 -4.38 -26.06
CA ALA A 220 2.71 -4.57 -26.82
C ALA A 220 1.60 -3.61 -26.34
N ALA A 221 1.57 -3.28 -25.05
CA ALA A 221 0.67 -2.29 -24.49
C ALA A 221 1.08 -0.83 -24.81
N GLY A 222 2.25 -0.62 -25.41
CA GLY A 222 2.78 0.73 -25.70
C GLY A 222 3.24 1.50 -24.46
N VAL A 223 3.58 0.79 -23.38
CA VAL A 223 4.02 1.39 -22.11
C VAL A 223 5.54 1.36 -22.02
N TYR A 224 6.16 2.52 -21.97
CA TYR A 224 7.59 2.62 -21.74
C TYR A 224 7.92 2.34 -20.27
N THR A 225 8.86 1.45 -20.03
CA THR A 225 9.37 1.18 -18.67
C THR A 225 10.84 0.80 -18.70
N THR A 226 11.62 1.26 -17.73
CA THR A 226 13.01 0.84 -17.52
C THR A 226 13.12 -0.22 -16.42
N THR A 227 12.01 -0.64 -15.85
CA THR A 227 11.95 -1.50 -14.65
C THR A 227 11.17 -2.80 -14.87
N ALA A 228 11.00 -3.24 -16.12
CA ALA A 228 10.49 -4.58 -16.43
C ALA A 228 11.64 -5.58 -16.40
N ASP A 229 12.02 -6.03 -15.22
CA ASP A 229 13.16 -6.94 -15.00
C ASP A 229 12.87 -7.95 -13.86
N ALA A 230 13.88 -8.75 -13.50
CA ALA A 230 13.74 -9.77 -12.47
C ALA A 230 13.39 -9.20 -11.09
N SER A 231 13.81 -7.98 -10.77
CA SER A 231 13.55 -7.37 -9.45
C SER A 231 12.10 -6.90 -9.28
N THR A 232 11.40 -6.65 -10.39
CA THR A 232 10.01 -6.17 -10.42
C THR A 232 9.04 -7.17 -11.05
N LEU A 233 9.47 -8.40 -11.27
CA LEU A 233 8.65 -9.44 -11.91
C LEU A 233 7.34 -9.71 -11.16
N ASP A 234 7.33 -9.50 -9.86
CA ASP A 234 6.12 -9.57 -9.05
C ASP A 234 5.11 -8.44 -9.35
N GLU A 235 5.49 -7.44 -10.12
CA GLU A 235 4.64 -6.34 -10.57
C GLU A 235 4.12 -6.49 -12.01
N ALA A 236 4.49 -7.59 -12.68
CA ALA A 236 3.95 -7.92 -14.01
C ALA A 236 2.42 -7.93 -13.98
N PRO A 237 1.75 -7.50 -15.06
CA PRO A 237 0.29 -7.44 -15.14
C PRO A 237 -0.41 -8.74 -14.74
N GLU A 238 0.16 -9.89 -15.10
CA GLU A 238 -0.39 -11.22 -14.81
C GLU A 238 -0.38 -11.57 -13.31
N ALA A 239 0.38 -10.84 -12.49
CA ALA A 239 0.35 -11.02 -11.04
C ALA A 239 -0.94 -10.47 -10.40
N TYR A 240 -1.72 -9.70 -11.14
CA TYR A 240 -2.91 -8.99 -10.68
C TYR A 240 -4.20 -9.62 -11.22
N LYS A 241 -5.31 -9.37 -10.52
CA LYS A 241 -6.64 -9.77 -10.98
C LYS A 241 -7.00 -8.99 -12.26
N PRO A 242 -7.85 -9.56 -13.14
CA PRO A 242 -8.33 -8.84 -14.31
C PRO A 242 -9.05 -7.54 -13.90
N TYR A 243 -8.63 -6.41 -14.48
CA TYR A 243 -9.20 -5.11 -14.09
C TYR A 243 -10.69 -4.99 -14.40
N GLN A 244 -11.18 -5.67 -15.43
CA GLN A 244 -12.60 -5.69 -15.81
C GLN A 244 -13.50 -6.29 -14.73
N GLU A 245 -12.98 -7.27 -13.96
CA GLU A 245 -13.70 -7.82 -12.81
C GLU A 245 -13.77 -6.80 -11.67
N ILE A 246 -12.65 -6.11 -11.43
CA ILE A 246 -12.57 -5.10 -10.37
C ILE A 246 -13.49 -3.92 -10.67
N VAL A 247 -13.52 -3.45 -11.91
CA VAL A 247 -14.43 -2.38 -12.37
C VAL A 247 -15.89 -2.70 -12.04
N LYS A 248 -16.32 -3.94 -12.24
CA LYS A 248 -17.69 -4.37 -11.90
C LYS A 248 -17.91 -4.43 -10.37
N LEU A 249 -16.91 -4.87 -9.62
CA LEU A 249 -17.02 -5.07 -8.18
C LEU A 249 -16.98 -3.76 -7.38
N ILE A 250 -16.36 -2.70 -7.91
CA ILE A 250 -16.27 -1.40 -7.24
C ILE A 250 -17.49 -0.50 -7.48
N GLU A 251 -18.32 -0.84 -8.44
CA GLU A 251 -19.52 -0.07 -8.82
C GLU A 251 -20.39 0.36 -7.62
N PRO A 252 -20.62 -0.45 -6.59
CA PRO A 252 -21.38 -0.01 -5.42
C PRO A 252 -20.70 1.08 -4.59
N THR A 253 -19.39 1.29 -4.73
CA THR A 253 -18.60 2.16 -3.85
C THR A 253 -18.15 3.46 -4.49
N VAL A 254 -17.97 3.47 -5.82
CA VAL A 254 -17.51 4.64 -6.59
C VAL A 254 -18.18 4.69 -7.95
N ASP A 255 -18.27 5.90 -8.50
CA ASP A 255 -18.48 6.15 -9.93
C ASP A 255 -17.14 6.37 -10.61
N ILE A 256 -16.87 5.62 -11.68
CA ILE A 256 -15.66 5.82 -12.50
C ILE A 256 -15.92 7.01 -13.42
N LEU A 257 -15.15 8.07 -13.27
CA LEU A 257 -15.26 9.28 -14.10
C LEU A 257 -14.54 9.08 -15.44
N TYR A 258 -13.31 8.53 -15.40
CA TYR A 258 -12.54 8.18 -16.59
C TYR A 258 -11.37 7.27 -16.24
N PHE A 259 -10.88 6.57 -17.26
CA PHE A 259 -9.65 5.78 -17.18
C PHE A 259 -8.46 6.60 -17.70
N MET A 260 -7.29 6.32 -17.14
CA MET A 260 -6.02 6.84 -17.61
C MET A 260 -5.08 5.67 -17.89
N LYS A 261 -4.58 5.61 -19.13
CA LYS A 261 -3.69 4.54 -19.61
C LYS A 261 -2.24 4.96 -19.48
N PRO A 262 -1.35 4.12 -18.97
CA PRO A 262 0.04 4.44 -18.80
C PRO A 262 0.74 4.56 -20.14
N LYS A 263 1.56 5.59 -20.27
CA LYS A 263 2.56 5.79 -21.34
C LYS A 263 3.97 5.51 -20.82
N ILE A 264 4.20 5.86 -19.55
CA ILE A 264 5.46 5.59 -18.86
C ILE A 264 5.11 5.05 -17.47
N ASN A 265 5.70 3.92 -17.09
CA ASN A 265 5.60 3.41 -15.73
C ASN A 265 6.99 3.01 -15.22
N ILE A 266 7.41 3.59 -14.12
CA ILE A 266 8.70 3.32 -13.49
C ILE A 266 8.46 2.88 -12.06
N LYS A 267 8.84 1.65 -11.73
CA LYS A 267 8.73 1.06 -10.39
C LYS A 267 10.06 1.16 -9.66
N ALA A 268 10.00 1.34 -8.36
CA ALA A 268 11.18 1.18 -7.53
C ALA A 268 11.41 -0.31 -7.26
N ALA A 269 12.65 -0.78 -7.46
CA ALA A 269 13.08 -2.07 -6.94
C ALA A 269 13.04 -2.06 -5.41
N GLU A 270 12.60 -3.16 -4.78
CA GLU A 270 12.59 -3.33 -3.32
C GLU A 270 13.86 -3.96 -2.79
#